data_da757732f58f073abbfb4d3c1994df7d
#
_entry.id   da757732f58f073abbfb4d3c1994df7d
#
_cell.length_a   1.000
_cell.length_b   1.000
_cell.length_c   1.000
_cell.angle_alpha   90.00
_cell.angle_beta   90.00
_cell.angle_gamma   90.00
#
_symmetry.space_group_name_H-M   'P 1'
#
loop_
_entity.id
_entity.type
_entity.pdbx_description
1 polymer ?
#
loop_
_entity_poly.entity_id
_entity_poly.type
_entity_poly.pdbx_seq_one_letter_code
_entity_poly.pdbx_strand_id
1 'polypeptide(L)'
;NLYIPLATTEGALVASVSRGCKAITDSGGATADSYRVGTTRGAVFHVSGLVENDKLNTFLLNHFKELQQVARQTSGHLKLTKFFSRGLGRFRYVRFVFDTQDAMGMNMATIATTSVSRYIETNAGVRCISVAANYDVDKKPSWLNIIEGRGMKAWAEVIISEKTLRETLKAT
;
A
#
# COMPACT_ATOMS: atom_id res chain seq x y z
N ASN A 1 -21.48 10.47 19.78
CA ASN A 1 -20.51 9.45 20.17
C ASN A 1 -20.37 8.45 19.03
N LEU A 2 -19.14 8.07 18.68
CA LEU A 2 -18.83 7.03 17.72
C LEU A 2 -18.28 5.82 18.47
N TYR A 3 -18.74 4.64 18.08
CA TYR A 3 -18.21 3.36 18.59
C TYR A 3 -17.29 2.78 17.54
N ILE A 4 -16.01 2.63 17.87
CA ILE A 4 -14.98 2.10 16.97
C ILE A 4 -14.53 0.74 17.50
N PRO A 5 -14.79 -0.38 16.81
CA PRO A 5 -14.31 -1.68 17.23
C PRO A 5 -12.79 -1.76 17.09
N LEU A 6 -12.11 -2.28 18.12
CA LEU A 6 -10.68 -2.56 18.10
C LEU A 6 -10.45 -4.07 18.01
N ALA A 7 -9.64 -4.48 17.05
CA ALA A 7 -9.23 -5.88 16.88
C ALA A 7 -8.08 -6.21 17.86
N THR A 8 -8.40 -6.33 19.14
CA THR A 8 -7.45 -6.65 20.21
C THR A 8 -8.06 -7.58 21.24
N THR A 9 -7.23 -8.38 21.89
CA THR A 9 -7.57 -9.16 23.10
C THR A 9 -7.11 -8.48 24.39
N GLU A 10 -6.45 -7.32 24.26
CA GLU A 10 -5.93 -6.55 25.39
C GLU A 10 -6.93 -5.46 25.81
N GLY A 11 -7.68 -5.70 26.88
CA GLY A 11 -8.68 -4.76 27.40
C GLY A 11 -8.07 -3.42 27.85
N ALA A 12 -6.85 -3.42 28.38
CA ALA A 12 -6.13 -2.21 28.78
C ALA A 12 -5.85 -1.29 27.58
N LEU A 13 -5.60 -1.84 26.39
CA LEU A 13 -5.43 -1.05 25.17
C LEU A 13 -6.71 -0.30 24.82
N VAL A 14 -7.87 -0.94 24.94
CA VAL A 14 -9.18 -0.31 24.68
C VAL A 14 -9.40 0.88 25.60
N ALA A 15 -9.12 0.71 26.90
CA ALA A 15 -9.24 1.79 27.89
C ALA A 15 -8.25 2.95 27.60
N SER A 16 -7.01 2.63 27.20
CA SER A 16 -5.99 3.60 26.84
C SER A 16 -6.38 4.42 25.60
N VAL A 17 -6.87 3.76 24.55
CA VAL A 17 -7.37 4.44 23.34
C VAL A 17 -8.56 5.34 23.66
N SER A 18 -9.53 4.86 24.44
CA SER A 18 -10.69 5.65 24.88
C SER A 18 -10.29 6.91 25.65
N ARG A 19 -9.30 6.79 26.56
CA ARG A 19 -8.74 7.94 27.29
C ARG A 19 -8.04 8.93 26.36
N GLY A 20 -7.28 8.45 25.41
CA GLY A 20 -6.64 9.29 24.40
C GLY A 20 -7.65 10.03 23.53
N CYS A 21 -8.68 9.35 23.04
CA CYS A 21 -9.77 9.97 22.29
C CYS A 21 -10.53 11.02 23.10
N LYS A 22 -10.76 10.76 24.39
CA LYS A 22 -11.35 11.76 25.29
C LYS A 22 -10.46 13.00 25.41
N ALA A 23 -9.15 12.82 25.61
CA ALA A 23 -8.20 13.93 25.71
C ALA A 23 -8.16 14.78 24.44
N ILE A 24 -8.20 14.14 23.26
CA ILE A 24 -8.29 14.83 21.97
C ILE A 24 -9.59 15.65 21.89
N THR A 25 -10.72 15.06 22.25
CA THR A 25 -12.03 15.73 22.24
C THR A 25 -12.07 16.90 23.20
N ASP A 26 -11.59 16.72 24.44
CA ASP A 26 -11.55 17.78 25.48
C ASP A 26 -10.60 18.93 25.07
N SER A 27 -9.67 18.69 24.16
CA SER A 27 -8.74 19.68 23.64
C SER A 27 -9.19 20.35 22.33
N GLY A 28 -10.41 20.09 21.88
CA GLY A 28 -10.98 20.72 20.68
C GLY A 28 -10.95 19.86 19.42
N GLY A 29 -10.47 18.62 19.51
CA GLY A 29 -10.39 17.71 18.37
C GLY A 29 -9.00 17.66 17.72
N ALA A 30 -8.88 16.85 16.68
CA ALA A 30 -7.67 16.72 15.87
C ALA A 30 -7.90 17.31 14.47
N THR A 31 -6.87 17.91 13.90
CA THR A 31 -6.80 18.23 12.48
C THR A 31 -6.20 17.03 11.76
N ALA A 32 -6.87 16.53 10.73
CA ALA A 32 -6.41 15.36 9.98
C ALA A 32 -6.54 15.58 8.48
N ASP A 33 -5.62 14.97 7.74
CA ASP A 33 -5.67 14.91 6.29
C ASP A 33 -5.34 13.50 5.81
N SER A 34 -5.87 13.12 4.65
CA SER A 34 -5.60 11.80 4.07
C SER A 34 -5.73 11.81 2.55
N TYR A 35 -4.93 10.97 1.89
CA TYR A 35 -5.03 10.76 0.47
C TYR A 35 -4.81 9.28 0.08
N ARG A 36 -5.42 8.91 -1.03
CA ARG A 36 -5.28 7.56 -1.57
C ARG A 36 -3.98 7.42 -2.34
N VAL A 37 -3.14 6.48 -1.94
CA VAL A 37 -1.93 6.07 -2.68
C VAL A 37 -2.23 4.88 -3.57
N GLY A 38 -3.02 3.94 -3.10
CA GLY A 38 -3.41 2.70 -3.75
C GLY A 38 -2.81 1.45 -3.11
N THR A 39 -3.47 0.34 -3.34
CA THR A 39 -3.02 -0.98 -2.89
C THR A 39 -1.90 -1.46 -3.80
N THR A 40 -0.83 -2.00 -3.24
CA THR A 40 0.34 -2.43 -4.01
C THR A 40 0.49 -3.94 -4.05
N ARG A 41 1.08 -4.44 -5.15
CA ARG A 41 1.58 -5.80 -5.28
C ARG A 41 2.88 -5.80 -6.06
N GLY A 42 3.91 -6.45 -5.52
CA GLY A 42 5.27 -6.41 -6.06
C GLY A 42 5.68 -7.75 -6.67
N ALA A 43 5.64 -7.89 -7.99
CA ALA A 43 6.16 -9.03 -8.70
C ALA A 43 7.68 -8.94 -8.87
N VAL A 44 8.33 -10.09 -9.04
CA VAL A 44 9.73 -10.18 -9.42
C VAL A 44 9.90 -11.11 -10.62
N PHE A 45 10.66 -10.63 -11.60
CA PHE A 45 10.96 -11.36 -12.84
C PHE A 45 12.45 -11.68 -12.89
N HIS A 46 12.76 -12.89 -13.33
CA HIS A 46 14.14 -13.30 -13.64
C HIS A 46 14.53 -12.80 -15.02
N VAL A 47 15.73 -12.26 -15.13
CA VAL A 47 16.35 -11.76 -16.35
C VAL A 47 17.80 -12.28 -16.44
N SER A 48 18.32 -12.44 -17.65
CA SER A 48 19.68 -12.97 -17.88
C SER A 48 20.80 -12.01 -17.48
N GLY A 49 20.51 -10.70 -17.46
CA GLY A 49 21.47 -9.63 -17.13
C GLY A 49 20.95 -8.25 -17.43
N LEU A 50 21.85 -7.25 -17.49
CA LEU A 50 21.51 -5.84 -17.65
C LEU A 50 20.72 -5.54 -18.92
N VAL A 51 21.14 -6.11 -20.04
CA VAL A 51 20.47 -5.86 -21.34
C VAL A 51 19.02 -6.32 -21.32
N GLU A 52 18.74 -7.52 -20.81
CA GLU A 52 17.38 -8.03 -20.69
C GLU A 52 16.59 -7.26 -19.64
N ASN A 53 17.26 -6.83 -18.57
CA ASN A 53 16.67 -5.97 -17.54
C ASN A 53 16.15 -4.66 -18.13
N ASP A 54 16.93 -4.01 -19.01
CA ASP A 54 16.54 -2.76 -19.69
C ASP A 54 15.46 -3.00 -20.74
N LYS A 55 15.53 -4.09 -21.48
CA LYS A 55 14.46 -4.49 -22.42
C LYS A 55 13.14 -4.69 -21.70
N LEU A 56 13.14 -5.39 -20.56
CA LEU A 56 11.93 -5.56 -19.76
C LEU A 56 11.40 -4.22 -19.23
N ASN A 57 12.26 -3.32 -18.77
CA ASN A 57 11.83 -2.00 -18.33
C ASN A 57 11.17 -1.20 -19.46
N THR A 58 11.77 -1.20 -20.64
CA THR A 58 11.23 -0.55 -21.83
C THR A 58 9.89 -1.19 -22.25
N PHE A 59 9.78 -2.51 -22.20
CA PHE A 59 8.54 -3.21 -22.43
C PHE A 59 7.43 -2.75 -21.49
N LEU A 60 7.69 -2.70 -20.18
CA LEU A 60 6.71 -2.27 -19.18
C LEU A 60 6.20 -0.84 -19.42
N LEU A 61 7.08 0.06 -19.82
CA LEU A 61 6.73 1.45 -20.14
C LEU A 61 5.88 1.54 -21.40
N ASN A 62 6.27 0.84 -22.46
CA ASN A 62 5.61 0.91 -23.75
C ASN A 62 4.25 0.23 -23.78
N HIS A 63 4.07 -0.84 -22.96
CA HIS A 63 2.84 -1.64 -22.91
C HIS A 63 2.00 -1.38 -21.65
N PHE A 64 2.16 -0.21 -21.03
CA PHE A 64 1.45 0.06 -19.78
C PHE A 64 -0.08 0.07 -19.96
N LYS A 65 -0.57 0.54 -21.10
CA LYS A 65 -2.02 0.53 -21.41
C LYS A 65 -2.58 -0.89 -21.52
N GLU A 66 -1.85 -1.80 -22.13
CA GLU A 66 -2.20 -3.22 -22.23
C GLU A 66 -2.18 -3.88 -20.85
N LEU A 67 -1.19 -3.58 -20.01
CA LEU A 67 -1.15 -4.05 -18.62
C LEU A 67 -2.37 -3.56 -17.83
N GLN A 68 -2.80 -2.31 -18.05
CA GLN A 68 -4.03 -1.78 -17.45
C GLN A 68 -5.27 -2.54 -17.91
N GLN A 69 -5.36 -2.87 -19.20
CA GLN A 69 -6.49 -3.64 -19.76
C GLN A 69 -6.53 -5.06 -19.18
N VAL A 70 -5.39 -5.75 -19.14
CA VAL A 70 -5.26 -7.09 -18.54
C VAL A 70 -5.68 -7.08 -17.07
N ALA A 71 -5.23 -6.09 -16.30
CA ALA A 71 -5.63 -5.95 -14.90
C ALA A 71 -7.15 -5.73 -14.77
N ARG A 72 -7.73 -4.86 -15.62
CA ARG A 72 -9.16 -4.56 -15.58
C ARG A 72 -10.06 -5.74 -15.96
N GLN A 73 -9.59 -6.65 -16.79
CA GLN A 73 -10.33 -7.87 -17.12
C GLN A 73 -10.55 -8.79 -15.91
N THR A 74 -9.74 -8.65 -14.86
CA THR A 74 -9.87 -9.47 -13.65
C THR A 74 -10.94 -8.94 -12.68
N SER A 75 -11.23 -7.65 -12.72
CA SER A 75 -12.26 -7.03 -11.87
C SER A 75 -12.65 -5.64 -12.39
N GLY A 76 -13.96 -5.37 -12.46
CA GLY A 76 -14.50 -4.04 -12.75
C GLY A 76 -14.23 -2.99 -11.65
N HIS A 77 -13.87 -3.43 -10.45
CA HIS A 77 -13.60 -2.58 -9.28
C HIS A 77 -12.11 -2.32 -9.03
N LEU A 78 -11.24 -2.68 -9.98
CA LEU A 78 -9.82 -2.51 -9.87
C LEU A 78 -9.26 -1.76 -11.08
N LYS A 79 -8.36 -0.82 -10.83
CA LYS A 79 -7.64 -0.10 -11.88
C LYS A 79 -6.15 -0.09 -11.55
N LEU A 80 -5.31 -0.58 -12.46
CA LEU A 80 -3.86 -0.38 -12.38
C LEU A 80 -3.55 1.09 -12.70
N THR A 81 -3.02 1.83 -11.72
CA THR A 81 -2.81 3.28 -11.83
C THR A 81 -1.38 3.64 -12.22
N LYS A 82 -0.41 2.92 -11.69
CA LYS A 82 1.02 3.11 -11.96
C LYS A 82 1.82 1.88 -11.54
N PHE A 83 3.10 1.88 -11.87
CA PHE A 83 4.05 0.92 -11.33
C PHE A 83 5.39 1.60 -11.02
N PHE A 84 6.15 0.96 -10.13
CA PHE A 84 7.56 1.26 -9.90
C PHE A 84 8.38 0.05 -10.29
N SER A 85 9.52 0.28 -10.93
CA SER A 85 10.37 -0.79 -11.43
C SER A 85 11.82 -0.57 -10.98
N ARG A 86 12.46 -1.63 -10.47
CA ARG A 86 13.87 -1.60 -10.03
C ARG A 86 14.56 -2.88 -10.49
N GLY A 87 15.68 -2.72 -11.17
CA GLY A 87 16.60 -3.81 -11.51
C GLY A 87 17.60 -4.05 -10.38
N LEU A 88 17.85 -5.32 -10.06
CA LEU A 88 18.89 -5.74 -9.12
C LEU A 88 19.49 -7.06 -9.60
N GLY A 89 20.71 -7.01 -10.14
CA GLY A 89 21.38 -8.17 -10.70
C GLY A 89 20.53 -8.83 -11.80
N ARG A 90 20.21 -10.10 -11.62
CA ARG A 90 19.40 -10.90 -12.54
C ARG A 90 17.90 -10.89 -12.22
N PHE A 91 17.45 -9.83 -11.56
CA PHE A 91 16.04 -9.66 -11.18
C PHE A 91 15.54 -8.27 -11.53
N ARG A 92 14.28 -8.20 -11.98
CA ARG A 92 13.51 -6.97 -12.07
C ARG A 92 12.32 -7.05 -11.13
N TYR A 93 12.29 -6.16 -10.17
CA TYR A 93 11.18 -5.98 -9.24
C TYR A 93 10.21 -4.94 -9.80
N VAL A 94 8.94 -5.29 -9.86
CA VAL A 94 7.88 -4.40 -10.37
C VAL A 94 6.78 -4.31 -9.32
N ARG A 95 6.64 -3.13 -8.72
CA ARG A 95 5.60 -2.83 -7.74
C ARG A 95 4.44 -2.16 -8.45
N PHE A 96 3.38 -2.91 -8.72
CA PHE A 96 2.14 -2.40 -9.28
C PHE A 96 1.32 -1.70 -8.20
N VAL A 97 0.64 -0.62 -8.57
CA VAL A 97 -0.23 0.18 -7.69
C VAL A 97 -1.63 0.19 -8.27
N PHE A 98 -2.59 -0.24 -7.46
CA PHE A 98 -3.97 -0.37 -7.87
C PHE A 98 -4.89 0.56 -7.07
N ASP A 99 -5.83 1.19 -7.75
CA ASP A 99 -7.03 1.72 -7.12
C ASP A 99 -8.03 0.58 -6.99
N THR A 100 -8.45 0.29 -5.77
CA THR A 100 -9.39 -0.78 -5.41
C THR A 100 -10.71 -0.22 -4.88
N GLN A 101 -10.98 1.06 -5.16
CA GLN A 101 -12.14 1.78 -4.65
C GLN A 101 -12.21 1.70 -3.11
N ASP A 102 -13.36 1.36 -2.55
CA ASP A 102 -13.57 1.31 -1.09
C ASP A 102 -13.04 0.03 -0.43
N ALA A 103 -12.61 -0.95 -1.22
CA ALA A 103 -12.04 -2.18 -0.68
C ALA A 103 -10.54 -2.04 -0.35
N MET A 104 -10.07 -2.74 0.67
CA MET A 104 -8.63 -2.93 0.91
C MET A 104 -7.96 -3.63 -0.29
N GLY A 105 -8.64 -4.57 -0.92
CA GLY A 105 -8.42 -5.05 -2.27
C GLY A 105 -7.22 -5.97 -2.49
N MET A 106 -6.60 -6.56 -1.47
CA MET A 106 -5.40 -7.39 -1.64
C MET A 106 -5.61 -8.62 -2.53
N ASN A 107 -6.75 -9.30 -2.41
CA ASN A 107 -7.05 -10.44 -3.28
C ASN A 107 -7.20 -10.00 -4.75
N MET A 108 -7.94 -8.91 -5.00
CA MET A 108 -8.06 -8.33 -6.34
C MET A 108 -6.69 -7.96 -6.92
N ALA A 109 -5.86 -7.25 -6.13
CA ALA A 109 -4.51 -6.86 -6.55
C ALA A 109 -3.62 -8.07 -6.85
N THR A 110 -3.74 -9.16 -6.07
CA THR A 110 -2.98 -10.39 -6.28
C THR A 110 -3.41 -11.09 -7.58
N ILE A 111 -4.71 -11.23 -7.81
CA ILE A 111 -5.26 -11.84 -9.04
C ILE A 111 -4.85 -11.01 -10.26
N ALA A 112 -5.02 -9.69 -10.20
CA ALA A 112 -4.62 -8.79 -11.28
C ALA A 112 -3.12 -8.86 -11.56
N THR A 113 -2.28 -8.83 -10.52
CA THR A 113 -0.83 -8.96 -10.69
C THR A 113 -0.45 -10.32 -11.30
N THR A 114 -1.13 -11.39 -10.94
CA THR A 114 -0.90 -12.71 -11.54
C THR A 114 -1.21 -12.69 -13.04
N SER A 115 -2.34 -12.11 -13.44
CA SER A 115 -2.72 -12.00 -14.85
C SER A 115 -1.76 -11.09 -15.64
N VAL A 116 -1.41 -9.94 -15.08
CA VAL A 116 -0.42 -9.02 -15.66
C VAL A 116 0.96 -9.69 -15.78
N SER A 117 1.38 -10.45 -14.77
CA SER A 117 2.66 -11.17 -14.81
C SER A 117 2.70 -12.23 -15.91
N ARG A 118 1.62 -12.97 -16.10
CA ARG A 118 1.50 -13.95 -17.22
C ARG A 118 1.57 -13.27 -18.59
N TYR A 119 0.91 -12.11 -18.73
CA TYR A 119 1.00 -11.31 -19.96
C TYR A 119 2.46 -10.88 -20.22
N ILE A 120 3.17 -10.41 -19.19
CA ILE A 120 4.58 -10.02 -19.29
C ILE A 120 5.45 -11.23 -19.66
N GLU A 121 5.26 -12.38 -19.02
CA GLU A 121 5.99 -13.62 -19.34
C GLU A 121 5.86 -13.98 -20.82
N THR A 122 4.63 -13.98 -21.32
CA THR A 122 4.32 -14.37 -22.70
C THR A 122 4.91 -13.38 -23.71
N ASN A 123 4.83 -12.07 -23.47
CA ASN A 123 5.15 -11.06 -24.47
C ASN A 123 6.57 -10.48 -24.34
N ALA A 124 7.19 -10.57 -23.16
CA ALA A 124 8.57 -10.13 -22.94
C ALA A 124 9.57 -11.30 -22.85
N GLY A 125 9.11 -12.55 -22.84
CA GLY A 125 9.97 -13.74 -22.81
C GLY A 125 10.73 -13.92 -21.49
N VAL A 126 10.24 -13.37 -20.38
CA VAL A 126 10.84 -13.47 -19.05
C VAL A 126 10.03 -14.38 -18.15
N ARG A 127 10.58 -14.79 -17.02
CA ARG A 127 9.90 -15.65 -16.04
C ARG A 127 9.56 -14.86 -14.76
N CYS A 128 8.29 -14.87 -14.35
CA CYS A 128 7.86 -14.38 -13.05
C CYS A 128 8.22 -15.41 -11.95
N ILE A 129 9.01 -14.97 -10.97
CA ILE A 129 9.43 -15.82 -9.84
C ILE A 129 8.39 -15.78 -8.73
N SER A 130 7.83 -14.59 -8.49
CA SER A 130 6.82 -14.39 -7.46
C SER A 130 6.01 -13.14 -7.78
N VAL A 131 4.71 -13.18 -7.47
CA VAL A 131 3.81 -12.01 -7.56
C VAL A 131 3.80 -11.17 -6.28
N ALA A 132 4.48 -11.63 -5.23
CA ALA A 132 4.57 -10.96 -3.93
C ALA A 132 6.00 -11.04 -3.38
N ALA A 133 6.90 -10.27 -3.97
CA ALA A 133 8.31 -10.20 -3.60
C ALA A 133 8.59 -9.08 -2.58
N ASN A 134 9.81 -8.98 -2.10
CA ASN A 134 10.23 -8.06 -1.05
C ASN A 134 10.01 -6.57 -1.37
N TYR A 135 9.92 -6.19 -2.65
CA TYR A 135 9.62 -4.82 -3.06
C TYR A 135 8.16 -4.41 -2.80
N ASP A 136 7.29 -5.35 -2.50
CA ASP A 136 5.90 -5.07 -2.11
C ASP A 136 5.81 -4.45 -0.71
N VAL A 137 6.62 -4.94 0.23
CA VAL A 137 6.65 -4.54 1.65
C VAL A 137 5.23 -4.54 2.25
N ASP A 138 4.51 -5.65 2.02
CA ASP A 138 3.12 -5.79 2.40
C ASP A 138 2.94 -5.88 3.91
N LYS A 139 1.99 -5.11 4.46
CA LYS A 139 1.55 -5.13 5.86
C LYS A 139 2.67 -4.91 6.90
N LYS A 140 3.75 -4.24 6.52
CA LYS A 140 4.90 -3.98 7.39
C LYS A 140 5.31 -2.51 7.36
N PRO A 141 5.76 -1.95 8.49
CA PRO A 141 6.46 -0.68 8.49
C PRO A 141 7.71 -0.78 7.62
N SER A 142 7.96 0.22 6.81
CA SER A 142 9.16 0.29 5.98
C SER A 142 9.42 1.71 5.49
N TRP A 143 10.68 2.04 5.21
CA TRP A 143 11.04 3.29 4.55
C TRP A 143 10.28 3.50 3.23
N LEU A 144 10.14 2.45 2.43
CA LEU A 144 9.42 2.52 1.16
C LEU A 144 7.98 2.96 1.36
N ASN A 145 7.28 2.40 2.36
CA ASN A 145 5.90 2.77 2.65
C ASN A 145 5.78 4.16 3.31
N ILE A 146 6.80 4.62 4.04
CA ILE A 146 6.84 5.99 4.56
C ILE A 146 6.98 7.00 3.42
N ILE A 147 7.87 6.75 2.46
CA ILE A 147 8.15 7.67 1.35
C ILE A 147 7.03 7.61 0.30
N GLU A 148 6.77 6.42 -0.25
CA GLU A 148 5.84 6.22 -1.37
C GLU A 148 4.38 6.10 -0.94
N GLY A 149 4.15 5.71 0.31
CA GLY A 149 2.83 5.36 0.82
C GLY A 149 2.32 4.01 0.32
N ARG A 150 1.19 3.58 0.88
CA ARG A 150 0.47 2.37 0.49
C ARG A 150 -0.96 2.42 1.04
N GLY A 151 -1.96 2.06 0.22
CA GLY A 151 -3.37 2.15 0.60
C GLY A 151 -3.84 3.58 0.77
N MET A 152 -4.30 3.93 1.96
CA MET A 152 -4.56 5.31 2.38
C MET A 152 -3.39 5.81 3.22
N LYS A 153 -2.84 6.96 2.89
CA LYS A 153 -1.89 7.68 3.74
C LYS A 153 -2.65 8.77 4.49
N ALA A 154 -2.51 8.77 5.80
CA ALA A 154 -3.17 9.74 6.66
C ALA A 154 -2.20 10.27 7.71
N TRP A 155 -2.40 11.50 8.12
CA TRP A 155 -1.76 12.09 9.28
C TRP A 155 -2.77 12.93 10.06
N ALA A 156 -2.51 13.05 11.35
CA ALA A 156 -3.35 13.84 12.23
C ALA A 156 -2.49 14.52 13.28
N GLU A 157 -2.90 15.69 13.70
CA GLU A 157 -2.27 16.46 14.76
C GLU A 157 -3.30 17.00 15.75
N VAL A 158 -2.88 17.18 16.98
CA VAL A 158 -3.69 17.79 18.05
C VAL A 158 -2.79 18.56 19.02
N ILE A 159 -3.27 19.70 19.45
CA ILE A 159 -2.66 20.45 20.56
C ILE A 159 -3.41 20.10 21.84
N ILE A 160 -2.79 19.32 22.72
CA ILE A 160 -3.40 18.95 24.00
C ILE A 160 -3.30 20.14 24.95
N SER A 161 -4.45 20.59 25.47
CA SER A 161 -4.50 21.71 26.41
C SER A 161 -3.87 21.32 27.77
N GLU A 162 -3.27 22.27 28.46
CA GLU A 162 -2.72 22.06 29.81
C GLU A 162 -3.76 21.50 30.77
N LYS A 163 -4.99 22.01 30.71
CA LYS A 163 -6.11 21.49 31.51
C LYS A 163 -6.35 20.00 31.23
N THR A 164 -6.42 19.61 29.97
CA THR A 164 -6.62 18.19 29.58
C THR A 164 -5.44 17.32 30.00
N LEU A 165 -4.21 17.84 29.90
CA LEU A 165 -3.02 17.13 30.34
C LEU A 165 -3.11 16.80 31.84
N ARG A 166 -3.49 17.74 32.67
CA ARG A 166 -3.61 17.57 34.12
C ARG A 166 -4.82 16.75 34.54
N GLU A 167 -6.01 17.08 34.01
CA GLU A 167 -7.27 16.51 34.50
C GLU A 167 -7.61 15.16 33.87
N THR A 168 -7.41 15.00 32.55
CA THR A 168 -7.77 13.79 31.80
C THR A 168 -6.61 12.79 31.72
N LEU A 169 -5.41 13.27 31.36
CA LEU A 169 -4.24 12.40 31.22
C LEU A 169 -3.50 12.19 32.54
N LYS A 170 -3.69 13.07 33.52
CA LYS A 170 -3.02 13.06 34.84
C LYS A 170 -1.49 13.01 34.68
N ALA A 171 -0.97 13.75 33.70
CA ALA A 171 0.44 13.92 33.44
C ALA A 171 0.91 15.28 33.95
N THR A 172 2.17 15.38 34.36
CA THR A 172 2.84 16.60 34.85
C THR A 172 3.86 17.10 33.86
#